data_eead7351a91d38526503f5991d73e72b
#
_entry.id   eead7351a91d38526503f5991d73e72b
#
_cell.length_a   1.000
_cell.length_b   1.000
_cell.length_c   1.000
_cell.angle_alpha   90.00
_cell.angle_beta   90.00
_cell.angle_gamma   90.00
#
_symmetry.space_group_name_H-M   'P 1'
#
loop_
_entity.id
_entity.type
_entity.pdbx_description
1 polymer ?
#
loop_
_entity_poly.entity_id
_entity_poly.type
_entity_poly.pdbx_seq_one_letter_code
_entity_poly.pdbx_strand_id
1 'polypeptide(L)'
;EDIQSAANVATRILGFVNAPSLMQRAVARCLEAKADVPYYNRNREALYQGLKKLGFSCIKPQGAFYLFVKSPIEDEKVFCQAAKKHHILIVPGSSFACPGYVRIAYCVAYETIVNSMLGFQALAEEFGCEGRQR
;
A
#
# COMPACT_ATOMS: atom_id res chain seq x y z
N GLU A 1 12.24 19.45 27.33
CA GLU A 1 13.64 19.71 26.91
C GLU A 1 14.46 18.42 26.83
N ASP A 2 14.39 17.54 27.82
CA ASP A 2 15.23 16.33 27.84
C ASP A 2 14.94 15.33 26.73
N ILE A 3 13.69 15.13 26.35
CA ILE A 3 13.28 14.23 25.25
C ILE A 3 13.79 14.77 23.91
N GLN A 4 13.67 16.07 23.67
CA GLN A 4 14.14 16.70 22.45
C GLN A 4 15.67 16.64 22.35
N SER A 5 16.37 16.87 23.46
CA SER A 5 17.82 16.76 23.53
C SER A 5 18.30 15.34 23.26
N ALA A 6 17.66 14.35 23.89
CA ALA A 6 17.97 12.94 23.66
C ALA A 6 17.70 12.52 22.21
N ALA A 7 16.60 12.96 21.60
CA ALA A 7 16.27 12.70 20.19
C ALA A 7 17.31 13.30 19.24
N ASN A 8 17.78 14.53 19.50
CA ASN A 8 18.84 15.18 18.72
C ASN A 8 20.17 14.43 18.81
N VAL A 9 20.54 13.96 20.00
CA VAL A 9 21.75 13.16 20.19
C VAL A 9 21.65 11.82 19.46
N ALA A 10 20.52 11.11 19.61
CA ALA A 10 20.26 9.85 18.93
C ALA A 10 20.32 10.02 17.40
N THR A 11 19.72 11.06 16.86
CA THR A 11 19.74 11.38 15.42
C THR A 11 21.17 11.56 14.92
N ARG A 12 22.02 12.25 15.67
CA ARG A 12 23.44 12.45 15.32
C ARG A 12 24.25 11.16 15.38
N ILE A 13 24.06 10.36 16.42
CA ILE A 13 24.76 9.06 16.59
C ILE A 13 24.40 8.11 15.43
N LEU A 14 23.15 8.13 14.97
CA LEU A 14 22.69 7.34 13.83
C LEU A 14 23.10 7.90 12.46
N GLY A 15 23.78 9.04 12.40
CA GLY A 15 24.26 9.64 11.17
C GLY A 15 23.26 10.51 10.41
N PHE A 16 22.05 10.72 10.94
CA PHE A 16 21.00 11.58 10.31
C PHE A 16 21.16 13.05 10.68
N VAL A 17 22.35 13.60 10.42
CA VAL A 17 22.66 14.97 10.86
C VAL A 17 22.07 16.02 9.94
N ASN A 18 22.25 15.86 8.63
CA ASN A 18 21.75 16.79 7.61
C ASN A 18 21.25 16.02 6.38
N ALA A 19 20.30 16.62 5.67
CA ALA A 19 19.92 16.10 4.35
C ALA A 19 21.12 16.18 3.39
N PRO A 20 21.33 15.18 2.51
CA PRO A 20 22.41 15.19 1.52
C PRO A 20 22.40 16.48 0.71
N SER A 21 23.56 17.12 0.53
CA SER A 21 23.67 18.44 -0.14
C SER A 21 23.12 18.42 -1.57
N LEU A 22 23.29 17.31 -2.30
CA LEU A 22 22.71 17.12 -3.63
C LEU A 22 21.20 17.25 -3.60
N MET A 23 20.54 16.57 -2.62
CA MET A 23 19.09 16.62 -2.48
C MET A 23 18.61 18.00 -2.08
N GLN A 24 19.31 18.72 -1.22
CA GLN A 24 18.98 20.10 -0.87
C GLN A 24 19.00 20.99 -2.12
N ARG A 25 20.01 20.85 -2.99
CA ARG A 25 20.10 21.59 -4.25
C ARG A 25 19.00 21.22 -5.24
N ALA A 26 18.62 19.94 -5.32
CA ALA A 26 17.52 19.47 -6.14
C ALA A 26 16.18 20.05 -5.65
N VAL A 27 15.90 19.96 -4.35
CA VAL A 27 14.68 20.51 -3.74
C VAL A 27 14.58 22.02 -3.97
N ALA A 28 15.67 22.76 -3.83
CA ALA A 28 15.69 24.20 -4.07
C ALA A 28 15.28 24.58 -5.52
N ARG A 29 15.40 23.67 -6.49
CA ARG A 29 14.97 23.86 -7.89
C ARG A 29 13.54 23.36 -8.14
N CYS A 30 12.92 22.66 -7.18
CA CYS A 30 11.64 21.99 -7.31
C CYS A 30 10.62 22.46 -6.26
N LEU A 31 10.75 23.65 -5.71
CA LEU A 31 9.88 24.18 -4.65
C LEU A 31 8.40 24.24 -5.07
N GLU A 32 8.15 24.49 -6.36
CA GLU A 32 6.80 24.54 -6.93
C GLU A 32 6.29 23.19 -7.43
N ALA A 33 7.10 22.12 -7.37
CA ALA A 33 6.71 20.81 -7.81
C ALA A 33 5.64 20.21 -6.87
N LYS A 34 4.60 19.66 -7.47
CA LYS A 34 3.49 19.02 -6.75
C LYS A 34 3.41 17.55 -7.13
N ALA A 35 2.97 16.72 -6.18
CA ALA A 35 2.64 15.33 -6.48
C ALA A 35 1.43 15.26 -7.43
N ASP A 36 1.46 14.31 -8.36
CA ASP A 36 0.33 14.05 -9.26
C ASP A 36 -0.79 13.32 -8.51
N VAL A 37 -1.54 14.06 -7.71
CA VAL A 37 -2.66 13.53 -6.93
C VAL A 37 -3.74 12.89 -7.83
N PRO A 38 -4.13 13.46 -8.99
CA PRO A 38 -5.04 12.83 -9.92
C PRO A 38 -4.60 11.43 -10.38
N TYR A 39 -3.32 11.24 -10.67
CA TYR A 39 -2.75 9.95 -11.04
C TYR A 39 -2.96 8.91 -9.93
N TYR A 40 -2.56 9.23 -8.70
CA TYR A 40 -2.74 8.32 -7.56
C TYR A 40 -4.21 8.07 -7.24
N ASN A 41 -5.07 9.07 -7.42
CA ASN A 41 -6.51 8.90 -7.22
C ASN A 41 -7.11 7.92 -8.24
N ARG A 42 -6.72 7.99 -9.50
CA ARG A 42 -7.13 7.04 -10.54
C ARG A 42 -6.71 5.61 -10.16
N ASN A 43 -5.46 5.43 -9.72
CA ASN A 43 -4.93 4.14 -9.28
C ASN A 43 -5.72 3.59 -8.08
N ARG A 44 -5.98 4.44 -7.09
CA ARG A 44 -6.79 4.10 -5.90
C ARG A 44 -8.18 3.62 -6.29
N GLU A 45 -8.86 4.38 -7.14
CA GLU A 45 -10.21 4.02 -7.59
C GLU A 45 -10.22 2.70 -8.37
N ALA A 46 -9.30 2.52 -9.31
CA ALA A 46 -9.20 1.29 -10.09
C ALA A 46 -8.99 0.06 -9.21
N LEU A 47 -8.04 0.12 -8.27
CA LEU A 47 -7.77 -0.97 -7.33
C LEU A 47 -8.96 -1.23 -6.41
N TYR A 48 -9.49 -0.19 -5.77
CA TYR A 48 -10.61 -0.31 -4.83
C TYR A 48 -11.84 -0.90 -5.49
N GLN A 49 -12.26 -0.36 -6.64
CA GLN A 49 -13.45 -0.83 -7.36
C GLN A 49 -13.25 -2.24 -7.91
N GLY A 50 -12.05 -2.55 -8.42
CA GLY A 50 -11.70 -3.89 -8.89
C GLY A 50 -11.86 -4.94 -7.79
N LEU A 51 -11.24 -4.71 -6.65
CA LEU A 51 -11.31 -5.63 -5.49
C LEU A 51 -12.73 -5.75 -4.93
N LYS A 52 -13.49 -4.65 -4.87
CA LYS A 52 -14.89 -4.68 -4.43
C LYS A 52 -15.77 -5.53 -5.35
N LYS A 53 -15.59 -5.43 -6.67
CA LYS A 53 -16.32 -6.26 -7.65
C LYS A 53 -16.00 -7.75 -7.49
N LEU A 54 -14.77 -8.08 -7.10
CA LEU A 54 -14.34 -9.45 -6.84
C LEU A 54 -14.74 -9.98 -5.45
N GLY A 55 -15.49 -9.20 -4.66
CA GLY A 55 -16.00 -9.63 -3.36
C GLY A 55 -15.09 -9.36 -2.17
N PHE A 56 -13.91 -8.77 -2.37
CA PHE A 56 -13.02 -8.43 -1.27
C PHE A 56 -13.58 -7.31 -0.39
N SER A 57 -13.44 -7.48 0.92
CA SER A 57 -13.84 -6.47 1.91
C SER A 57 -12.70 -5.50 2.15
N CYS A 58 -12.88 -4.25 1.79
CA CYS A 58 -11.91 -3.19 2.02
C CYS A 58 -12.59 -1.84 2.26
N ILE A 59 -11.93 -0.98 3.04
CA ILE A 59 -12.34 0.40 3.28
C ILE A 59 -11.62 1.29 2.28
N LYS A 60 -12.36 2.17 1.62
CA LYS A 60 -11.78 3.13 0.69
C LYS A 60 -10.85 4.09 1.43
N PRO A 61 -9.55 4.13 1.13
CA PRO A 61 -8.62 5.02 1.81
C PRO A 61 -8.87 6.48 1.38
N GLN A 62 -8.74 7.40 2.34
CA GLN A 62 -8.89 8.84 2.09
C GLN A 62 -7.56 9.52 1.78
N GLY A 63 -6.45 8.81 1.92
CA GLY A 63 -5.10 9.33 1.67
C GLY A 63 -4.05 8.23 1.63
N ALA A 64 -2.78 8.63 1.61
CA ALA A 64 -1.61 7.76 1.51
C ALA A 64 -1.57 6.96 0.19
N PHE A 65 -0.90 5.81 0.19
CA PHE A 65 -0.65 5.00 -1.02
C PHE A 65 -1.04 3.53 -0.82
N TYR A 66 -1.77 3.22 0.25
CA TYR A 66 -2.05 1.85 0.66
C TYR A 66 -3.54 1.63 0.87
N LEU A 67 -3.97 0.44 0.45
CA LEU A 67 -5.29 -0.10 0.71
C LEU A 67 -5.15 -1.29 1.65
N PHE A 68 -5.92 -1.32 2.73
CA PHE A 68 -6.05 -2.47 3.59
C PHE A 68 -7.28 -3.28 3.18
N VAL A 69 -7.06 -4.55 2.88
CA VAL A 69 -8.08 -5.51 2.47
C VAL A 69 -8.18 -6.58 3.55
N LYS A 70 -9.39 -6.86 3.99
CA LYS A 70 -9.60 -7.95 4.95
C LYS A 70 -9.24 -9.28 4.28
N SER A 71 -8.40 -10.07 4.94
CA SER A 71 -8.09 -11.42 4.48
C SER A 71 -9.36 -12.27 4.43
N PRO A 72 -9.61 -13.05 3.38
CA PRO A 72 -10.75 -13.98 3.33
C PRO A 72 -10.61 -15.14 4.31
N ILE A 73 -9.41 -15.41 4.79
CA ILE A 73 -9.08 -16.43 5.79
C ILE A 73 -8.42 -15.81 7.01
N GLU A 74 -8.46 -16.51 8.15
CA GLU A 74 -7.96 -16.02 9.43
C GLU A 74 -6.46 -15.72 9.38
N ASP A 75 -5.66 -16.60 8.77
CA ASP A 75 -4.22 -16.40 8.60
C ASP A 75 -3.92 -15.63 7.30
N GLU A 76 -3.74 -14.32 7.42
CA GLU A 76 -3.39 -13.45 6.31
C GLU A 76 -2.02 -13.77 5.68
N LYS A 77 -1.13 -14.47 6.41
CA LYS A 77 0.18 -14.88 5.87
C LYS A 77 0.03 -16.01 4.86
N VAL A 78 -0.85 -16.96 5.14
CA VAL A 78 -1.22 -18.02 4.21
C VAL A 78 -1.85 -17.42 2.95
N PHE A 79 -2.75 -16.45 3.11
CA PHE A 79 -3.31 -15.72 1.98
C PHE A 79 -2.24 -14.99 1.15
N CYS A 80 -1.26 -14.34 1.80
CA CYS A 80 -0.14 -13.71 1.10
C CYS A 80 0.72 -14.72 0.33
N GLN A 81 0.90 -15.96 0.83
CA GLN A 81 1.63 -17.00 0.10
C GLN A 81 0.83 -17.51 -1.10
N ALA A 82 -0.48 -17.68 -0.97
CA ALA A 82 -1.36 -18.04 -2.09
C ALA A 82 -1.31 -16.96 -3.19
N ALA A 83 -1.36 -15.68 -2.80
CA ALA A 83 -1.28 -14.54 -3.72
C ALA A 83 -0.03 -14.58 -4.62
N LYS A 84 1.11 -15.03 -4.08
CA LYS A 84 2.35 -15.16 -4.85
C LYS A 84 2.25 -16.15 -6.01
N LYS A 85 1.44 -17.21 -5.89
CA LYS A 85 1.21 -18.17 -6.98
C LYS A 85 0.54 -17.51 -8.18
N HIS A 86 -0.21 -16.45 -7.93
CA HIS A 86 -0.90 -15.64 -8.94
C HIS A 86 -0.12 -14.35 -9.28
N HIS A 87 1.19 -14.31 -8.96
CA HIS A 87 2.08 -13.14 -9.20
C HIS A 87 1.62 -11.85 -8.50
N ILE A 88 0.85 -11.97 -7.43
CA ILE A 88 0.41 -10.84 -6.60
C ILE A 88 1.29 -10.76 -5.34
N LEU A 89 2.00 -9.63 -5.19
CA LEU A 89 2.83 -9.35 -4.02
C LEU A 89 2.09 -8.39 -3.08
N ILE A 90 1.66 -8.92 -1.96
CA ILE A 90 0.97 -8.19 -0.89
C ILE A 90 1.64 -8.46 0.44
N VAL A 91 1.42 -7.59 1.41
CA VAL A 91 2.10 -7.64 2.71
C VAL A 91 1.09 -7.92 3.81
N PRO A 92 1.37 -8.86 4.74
CA PRO A 92 0.47 -9.15 5.85
C PRO A 92 0.29 -7.91 6.75
N GLY A 93 -0.94 -7.66 7.16
CA GLY A 93 -1.31 -6.50 7.97
C GLY A 93 -0.75 -6.56 9.38
N SER A 94 -0.46 -7.74 9.91
CA SER A 94 0.20 -7.91 11.22
C SER A 94 1.54 -7.17 11.30
N SER A 95 2.25 -7.00 10.18
CA SER A 95 3.47 -6.18 10.11
C SER A 95 3.20 -4.67 10.35
N PHE A 96 1.93 -4.26 10.38
CA PHE A 96 1.46 -2.88 10.55
C PHE A 96 0.41 -2.78 11.67
N ALA A 97 0.49 -3.65 12.66
CA ALA A 97 -0.45 -3.74 13.78
C ALA A 97 -1.94 -3.90 13.35
N CYS A 98 -2.18 -4.53 12.18
CA CYS A 98 -3.50 -4.76 11.62
C CYS A 98 -3.67 -6.24 11.21
N PRO A 99 -3.66 -7.19 12.18
CA PRO A 99 -3.81 -8.62 11.88
C PRO A 99 -5.18 -8.92 11.24
N GLY A 100 -5.23 -9.97 10.42
CA GLY A 100 -6.42 -10.34 9.65
C GLY A 100 -6.65 -9.50 8.39
N TYR A 101 -5.71 -8.63 8.05
CA TYR A 101 -5.73 -7.81 6.83
C TYR A 101 -4.45 -8.00 6.02
N VAL A 102 -4.51 -7.59 4.77
CA VAL A 102 -3.33 -7.45 3.90
C VAL A 102 -3.24 -6.03 3.38
N ARG A 103 -2.02 -5.53 3.24
CA ARG A 103 -1.74 -4.20 2.70
C ARG A 103 -1.33 -4.29 1.25
N ILE A 104 -1.98 -3.51 0.41
CA ILE A 104 -1.72 -3.41 -1.04
C ILE A 104 -1.34 -1.97 -1.36
N ALA A 105 -0.23 -1.78 -2.09
CA ALA A 105 0.19 -0.46 -2.56
C ALA A 105 -0.47 -0.13 -3.91
N TYR A 106 -0.88 1.12 -4.10
CA TYR A 106 -1.36 1.63 -5.38
C TYR A 106 -0.47 2.75 -5.99
N CYS A 107 0.72 2.96 -5.41
CA CYS A 107 1.76 3.83 -5.98
C CYS A 107 2.62 3.10 -7.01
N VAL A 108 1.98 2.47 -7.97
CA VAL A 108 2.58 1.69 -9.06
C VAL A 108 2.05 2.19 -10.39
N ALA A 109 2.57 1.67 -11.52
CA ALA A 109 1.99 2.00 -12.83
C ALA A 109 0.52 1.57 -12.89
N TYR A 110 -0.31 2.35 -13.56
CA TYR A 110 -1.75 2.06 -13.69
C TYR A 110 -2.00 0.69 -14.33
N GLU A 111 -1.20 0.35 -15.32
CA GLU A 111 -1.25 -0.93 -16.04
C GLU A 111 -0.96 -2.11 -15.11
N THR A 112 -0.08 -1.93 -14.12
CA THR A 112 0.18 -2.95 -13.10
C THR A 112 -1.09 -3.26 -12.30
N ILE A 113 -1.87 -2.24 -11.94
CA ILE A 113 -3.14 -2.42 -11.23
C ILE A 113 -4.15 -3.15 -12.11
N VAL A 114 -4.32 -2.70 -13.36
CA VAL A 114 -5.29 -3.30 -14.28
C VAL A 114 -4.94 -4.78 -14.54
N ASN A 115 -3.67 -5.07 -14.83
CA ASN A 115 -3.22 -6.43 -15.13
C ASN A 115 -3.28 -7.35 -13.90
N SER A 116 -3.13 -6.81 -12.68
CA SER A 116 -3.24 -7.60 -11.45
C SER A 116 -4.66 -8.12 -11.17
N MET A 117 -5.69 -7.53 -11.79
CA MET A 117 -7.08 -7.95 -11.55
C MET A 117 -7.34 -9.41 -11.92
N LEU A 118 -6.66 -9.97 -12.93
CA LEU A 118 -6.76 -11.39 -13.26
C LEU A 118 -6.24 -12.28 -12.12
N GLY A 119 -5.12 -11.90 -11.50
CA GLY A 119 -4.57 -12.61 -10.35
C GLY A 119 -5.48 -12.49 -9.11
N PHE A 120 -6.06 -11.33 -8.87
CA PHE A 120 -7.03 -11.15 -7.79
C PHE A 120 -8.34 -11.91 -8.04
N GLN A 121 -8.76 -12.05 -9.30
CA GLN A 121 -9.91 -12.88 -9.65
C GLN A 121 -9.65 -14.35 -9.31
N ALA A 122 -8.51 -14.90 -9.72
CA ALA A 122 -8.13 -16.27 -9.38
C ALA A 122 -8.05 -16.50 -7.87
N LEU A 123 -7.53 -15.52 -7.11
CA LEU A 123 -7.55 -15.55 -5.64
C LEU A 123 -8.97 -15.51 -5.07
N ALA A 124 -9.85 -14.70 -5.62
CA ALA A 124 -11.23 -14.62 -5.17
C ALA A 124 -11.96 -15.96 -5.36
N GLU A 125 -11.72 -16.63 -6.49
CA GLU A 125 -12.25 -17.96 -6.79
C GLU A 125 -11.67 -19.03 -5.85
N GLU A 126 -10.34 -19.03 -5.61
CA GLU A 126 -9.66 -19.96 -4.71
C GLU A 126 -10.18 -19.87 -3.27
N PHE A 127 -10.53 -18.67 -2.79
CA PHE A 127 -10.97 -18.41 -1.41
C PHE A 127 -12.47 -18.17 -1.26
N GLY A 128 -13.25 -18.36 -2.31
CA GLY A 128 -14.71 -18.21 -2.26
C GLY A 128 -15.19 -16.79 -1.93
N CYS A 129 -14.45 -15.77 -2.39
CA CYS A 129 -14.88 -14.40 -2.28
C CYS A 129 -16.00 -14.16 -3.30
N GLU A 130 -17.27 -14.38 -2.90
CA GLU A 130 -18.41 -14.07 -3.77
C GLU A 130 -18.61 -12.56 -3.84
N GLY A 131 -18.40 -11.99 -5.01
CA GLY A 131 -18.82 -10.63 -5.30
C GLY A 131 -20.34 -10.52 -5.10
N ARG A 132 -20.77 -9.80 -4.07
CA ARG A 132 -22.20 -9.45 -3.92
C ARG A 132 -22.61 -8.62 -5.12
N GLN A 133 -23.20 -9.26 -6.12
CA GLN A 133 -24.08 -8.57 -7.06
C GLN A 133 -25.27 -8.03 -6.26
N ARG A 134 -25.24 -6.74 -5.99
CA ARG A 134 -26.42 -5.94 -5.66
C ARG A 134 -26.53 -4.80 -6.64
#